data_9a28149816c9e7aa0c3889a401c3e0cc
#
_entry.id   9a28149816c9e7aa0c3889a401c3e0cc
#
_cell.length_a   1.000
_cell.length_b   1.000
_cell.length_c   1.000
_cell.angle_alpha   90.00
_cell.angle_beta   90.00
_cell.angle_gamma   90.00
#
_symmetry.space_group_name_H-M   'P 1'
#
loop_
_entity.id
_entity.type
_entity.pdbx_description
1 polymer ?
#
loop_
_entity_poly.entity_id
_entity_poly.type
_entity_poly.pdbx_seq_one_letter_code
_entity_poly.pdbx_strand_id
1 'polypeptide(L)'
;RPPATDPSVRLHRHYLNEEIDRIVLKAKQARDYFLLVGPPGTGKTSVALKSMVEEFLSDHPQKTLLLMAYTNRAVDEICHTLSAINPAPEYIRIGQELNCAPDFRPRLMKHVIGDATSRKEIYEKLAPVRVFAGTISSLCSQTELFSLKVIDVAIIDEASQVLEPQLLPLLCATTAVNRGDYNLNRLAIGKFILIGDHKQLPAVVSQPREMSRVTEDSLQTIGLTDCRNSLFERLHRLSSLQGTKNIVEMLHRQGRMHPSICEFVNRNYYNGGLDAVPLPHQQEPLAFGTRPDDDRWTAFVAGTRMAFISVQADEAEYYTKIESKQEQTELAQSLPSVSDSSKSNKREAETVARLVHTLCQLHSRSGIPFSPCKQIGIIVPFRAQIAMIRKALAERHIPDTADITIDTVERYQGSQRDIIIFSTTVSRPYQLSILSEPIMTDGREIDRKLNVALTRARKQFFMTGNETLLRNCTAYREFLDFLSKEQILRL
;
A
#
# COMPACT_ATOMS: atom_id res chain seq x y z
N ARG A 1 -1.19 -21.02 22.49
CA ARG A 1 -1.26 -20.13 23.66
C ARG A 1 -1.44 -18.70 23.19
N PRO A 2 -2.23 -17.85 23.87
CA PRO A 2 -2.24 -16.43 23.59
C PRO A 2 -0.84 -15.86 23.81
N PRO A 3 -0.40 -14.87 23.00
CA PRO A 3 0.92 -14.28 23.13
C PRO A 3 1.14 -13.67 24.51
N ALA A 4 2.32 -13.90 25.06
CA ALA A 4 2.68 -13.39 26.38
C ALA A 4 2.98 -11.88 26.31
N THR A 5 2.55 -11.13 27.32
CA THR A 5 2.89 -9.72 27.51
C THR A 5 3.52 -9.50 28.88
N ASP A 6 4.38 -8.49 28.97
CA ASP A 6 5.00 -8.09 30.22
C ASP A 6 4.51 -6.70 30.67
N PRO A 7 3.52 -6.64 31.57
CA PRO A 7 2.93 -5.38 32.02
C PRO A 7 3.87 -4.53 32.91
N SER A 8 5.00 -5.06 33.34
CA SER A 8 5.99 -4.31 34.11
C SER A 8 6.83 -3.35 33.27
N VAL A 9 6.92 -3.61 31.95
CA VAL A 9 7.71 -2.81 31.02
C VAL A 9 7.10 -1.41 30.87
N ARG A 10 7.94 -0.38 30.84
CA ARG A 10 7.57 1.04 30.68
C ARG A 10 8.32 1.66 29.52
N LEU A 11 7.81 2.81 29.01
CA LEU A 11 8.49 3.64 28.03
C LEU A 11 9.65 4.42 28.68
N HIS A 12 10.70 4.67 27.89
CA HIS A 12 11.82 5.54 28.30
C HIS A 12 11.47 7.02 28.16
N ARG A 13 10.57 7.35 27.22
CA ARG A 13 10.14 8.72 26.95
C ARG A 13 8.73 8.75 26.35
N HIS A 14 8.16 9.94 26.26
CA HIS A 14 6.96 10.21 25.48
C HIS A 14 7.31 10.51 24.02
N TYR A 15 6.41 10.12 23.13
CA TYR A 15 6.55 10.30 21.69
C TYR A 15 5.61 11.41 21.20
N LEU A 16 5.11 11.28 19.97
CA LEU A 16 4.31 12.32 19.32
C LEU A 16 2.99 12.63 20.03
N ASN A 17 2.33 11.61 20.57
CA ASN A 17 1.03 11.70 21.24
C ASN A 17 0.74 10.40 22.01
N GLU A 18 -0.35 10.41 22.81
CA GLU A 18 -0.77 9.27 23.64
C GLU A 18 -1.07 8.00 22.85
N GLU A 19 -1.56 8.12 21.60
CA GLU A 19 -1.79 6.98 20.72
C GLU A 19 -0.46 6.27 20.39
N ILE A 20 0.55 7.02 19.97
CA ILE A 20 1.87 6.48 19.66
C ILE A 20 2.53 5.91 20.92
N ASP A 21 2.42 6.60 22.05
CA ASP A 21 2.92 6.10 23.35
C ASP A 21 2.31 4.74 23.69
N ARG A 22 0.98 4.61 23.56
CA ARG A 22 0.27 3.35 23.83
C ARG A 22 0.71 2.24 22.87
N ILE A 23 0.85 2.53 21.57
CA ILE A 23 1.26 1.56 20.54
C ILE A 23 2.70 1.08 20.83
N VAL A 24 3.63 2.01 21.05
CA VAL A 24 5.03 1.69 21.33
C VAL A 24 5.17 0.89 22.62
N LEU A 25 4.41 1.27 23.67
CA LEU A 25 4.39 0.54 24.94
C LEU A 25 3.91 -0.90 24.75
N LYS A 26 2.79 -1.12 24.06
CA LYS A 26 2.27 -2.48 23.80
C LYS A 26 3.21 -3.30 22.93
N ALA A 27 3.81 -2.70 21.91
CA ALA A 27 4.84 -3.35 21.10
C ALA A 27 6.06 -3.76 21.93
N LYS A 28 6.43 -2.95 22.92
CA LYS A 28 7.52 -3.24 23.85
C LYS A 28 7.16 -4.34 24.84
N GLN A 29 5.95 -4.33 25.39
CA GLN A 29 5.42 -5.32 26.33
C GLN A 29 5.18 -6.70 25.72
N ALA A 30 4.87 -6.78 24.43
CA ALA A 30 4.70 -8.06 23.75
C ALA A 30 6.01 -8.85 23.75
N ARG A 31 5.94 -10.15 24.10
CA ARG A 31 7.12 -11.03 24.17
C ARG A 31 7.40 -11.74 22.85
N ASP A 32 6.35 -12.24 22.20
CA ASP A 32 6.49 -13.07 20.99
C ASP A 32 6.31 -12.25 19.72
N TYR A 33 5.14 -11.62 19.58
CA TYR A 33 4.85 -10.76 18.44
C TYR A 33 3.84 -9.66 18.77
N PHE A 34 3.81 -8.63 17.91
CA PHE A 34 2.86 -7.53 17.98
C PHE A 34 2.39 -7.17 16.57
N LEU A 35 1.11 -6.83 16.43
CA LEU A 35 0.49 -6.44 15.17
C LEU A 35 0.07 -4.98 15.22
N LEU A 36 0.48 -4.21 14.23
CA LEU A 36 0.03 -2.84 14.04
C LEU A 36 -0.73 -2.71 12.73
N VAL A 37 -2.03 -2.48 12.84
CA VAL A 37 -2.85 -2.09 11.67
C VAL A 37 -2.60 -0.61 11.40
N GLY A 38 -2.08 -0.33 10.22
CA GLY A 38 -1.77 1.03 9.80
C GLY A 38 -2.53 1.43 8.53
N PRO A 39 -3.71 2.05 8.64
CA PRO A 39 -4.43 2.59 7.50
C PRO A 39 -3.59 3.58 6.67
N PRO A 40 -4.04 3.92 5.45
CA PRO A 40 -3.31 4.84 4.58
C PRO A 40 -3.12 6.22 5.23
N GLY A 41 -1.90 6.74 5.16
CA GLY A 41 -1.59 8.10 5.64
C GLY A 41 -1.47 8.25 7.16
N THR A 42 -1.49 7.14 7.93
CA THR A 42 -1.42 7.20 9.40
C THR A 42 0.01 7.24 9.96
N GLY A 43 1.04 7.30 9.11
CA GLY A 43 2.42 7.40 9.56
C GLY A 43 3.02 6.08 10.06
N LYS A 44 2.62 4.94 9.49
CA LYS A 44 3.19 3.61 9.80
C LYS A 44 4.70 3.63 9.93
N THR A 45 5.37 4.03 8.86
CA THR A 45 6.84 4.02 8.77
C THR A 45 7.45 5.26 9.42
N SER A 46 6.95 6.45 9.06
CA SER A 46 7.55 7.75 9.47
C SER A 46 7.32 8.12 10.94
N VAL A 47 6.30 7.56 11.58
CA VAL A 47 5.97 7.85 12.98
C VAL A 47 6.05 6.59 13.84
N ALA A 48 5.21 5.58 13.60
CA ALA A 48 5.13 4.43 14.50
C ALA A 48 6.39 3.57 14.48
N LEU A 49 6.89 3.17 13.29
CA LEU A 49 8.14 2.41 13.18
C LEU A 49 9.32 3.22 13.73
N LYS A 50 9.41 4.52 13.39
CA LYS A 50 10.43 5.42 13.93
C LYS A 50 10.45 5.39 15.46
N SER A 51 9.30 5.63 16.09
CA SER A 51 9.17 5.66 17.56
C SER A 51 9.52 4.31 18.20
N MET A 52 9.12 3.20 17.57
CA MET A 52 9.51 1.85 18.03
C MET A 52 11.02 1.64 17.96
N VAL A 53 11.67 2.03 16.86
CA VAL A 53 13.13 1.93 16.72
C VAL A 53 13.84 2.74 17.80
N GLU A 54 13.44 3.99 18.00
CA GLU A 54 14.00 4.86 19.03
C GLU A 54 13.85 4.25 20.44
N GLU A 55 12.67 3.73 20.76
CA GLU A 55 12.40 3.08 22.06
C GLU A 55 13.24 1.84 22.27
N PHE A 56 13.27 0.93 21.28
CA PHE A 56 14.05 -0.30 21.42
C PHE A 56 15.56 -0.06 21.48
N LEU A 57 16.08 0.93 20.77
CA LEU A 57 17.50 1.29 20.87
C LEU A 57 17.86 1.94 22.20
N SER A 58 16.89 2.53 22.90
CA SER A 58 17.08 3.12 24.21
C SER A 58 17.08 2.09 25.35
N ASP A 59 16.52 0.90 25.13
CA ASP A 59 16.41 -0.15 26.16
C ASP A 59 17.76 -0.68 26.63
N HIS A 60 18.64 -1.00 25.69
CA HIS A 60 19.92 -1.60 26.00
C HIS A 60 20.96 -1.30 24.92
N PRO A 61 22.21 -0.97 25.26
CA PRO A 61 23.26 -0.65 24.30
C PRO A 61 23.56 -1.73 23.26
N GLN A 62 23.26 -3.00 23.58
CA GLN A 62 23.50 -4.15 22.68
C GLN A 62 22.26 -4.64 21.96
N LYS A 63 21.10 -3.99 22.15
CA LYS A 63 19.86 -4.43 21.50
C LYS A 63 19.93 -4.24 19.99
N THR A 64 19.58 -5.28 19.24
CA THR A 64 19.70 -5.35 17.79
C THR A 64 18.33 -5.43 17.13
N LEU A 65 18.17 -4.67 16.05
CA LEU A 65 16.94 -4.55 15.29
C LEU A 65 17.15 -5.01 13.85
N LEU A 66 16.16 -5.71 13.30
CA LEU A 66 16.07 -6.05 11.88
C LEU A 66 14.80 -5.43 11.30
N LEU A 67 14.96 -4.51 10.36
CA LEU A 67 13.85 -3.83 9.70
C LEU A 67 13.67 -4.40 8.29
N MET A 68 12.48 -4.88 8.00
CA MET A 68 12.20 -5.59 6.75
C MET A 68 11.00 -5.00 6.03
N ALA A 69 11.04 -5.06 4.70
CA ALA A 69 9.88 -4.77 3.86
C ALA A 69 9.87 -5.64 2.61
N TYR A 70 8.74 -5.67 1.90
CA TYR A 70 8.60 -6.45 0.68
C TYR A 70 9.39 -5.85 -0.50
N THR A 71 9.39 -4.52 -0.65
CA THR A 71 10.01 -3.84 -1.80
C THR A 71 11.24 -3.04 -1.40
N ASN A 72 12.19 -2.86 -2.36
CA ASN A 72 13.36 -1.99 -2.16
C ASN A 72 12.96 -0.56 -1.83
N ARG A 73 11.92 -0.03 -2.48
CA ARG A 73 11.39 1.30 -2.19
C ARG A 73 10.95 1.46 -0.74
N ALA A 74 10.22 0.46 -0.20
CA ALA A 74 9.79 0.50 1.20
C ALA A 74 10.99 0.43 2.16
N VAL A 75 12.03 -0.34 1.81
CA VAL A 75 13.28 -0.35 2.61
C VAL A 75 14.01 0.99 2.52
N ASP A 76 14.01 1.66 1.36
CA ASP A 76 14.59 3.00 1.24
C ASP A 76 13.80 4.03 2.09
N GLU A 77 12.47 3.93 2.17
CA GLU A 77 11.63 4.73 3.11
C GLU A 77 11.97 4.45 4.58
N ILE A 78 12.26 3.20 4.94
CA ILE A 78 12.80 2.84 6.26
C ILE A 78 14.16 3.51 6.48
N CYS A 79 15.07 3.49 5.50
CA CYS A 79 16.38 4.15 5.61
C CYS A 79 16.25 5.67 5.77
N HIS A 80 15.34 6.32 5.05
CA HIS A 80 15.02 7.73 5.27
C HIS A 80 14.53 8.00 6.69
N THR A 81 13.66 7.12 7.18
CA THR A 81 13.13 7.21 8.55
C THR A 81 14.24 7.08 9.60
N LEU A 82 15.18 6.14 9.42
CA LEU A 82 16.33 5.99 10.29
C LEU A 82 17.22 7.23 10.30
N SER A 83 17.45 7.83 9.12
CA SER A 83 18.24 9.06 8.98
C SER A 83 17.58 10.29 9.64
N ALA A 84 16.27 10.25 9.85
CA ALA A 84 15.50 11.30 10.54
C ALA A 84 15.43 11.13 12.06
N ILE A 85 16.04 10.07 12.63
CA ILE A 85 16.20 9.91 14.08
C ILE A 85 17.38 10.79 14.55
N ASN A 86 17.28 11.37 15.73
CA ASN A 86 18.36 12.22 16.28
C ASN A 86 18.77 11.72 17.68
N PRO A 87 20.03 11.27 17.88
CA PRO A 87 21.04 11.03 16.83
C PRO A 87 20.65 9.84 15.92
N ALA A 88 21.02 9.92 14.64
CA ALA A 88 20.75 8.86 13.69
C ALA A 88 21.54 7.58 14.06
N PRO A 89 20.88 6.41 14.12
CA PRO A 89 21.57 5.17 14.42
C PRO A 89 22.46 4.74 13.25
N GLU A 90 23.59 4.12 13.55
CA GLU A 90 24.36 3.39 12.57
C GLU A 90 23.57 2.14 12.13
N TYR A 91 23.45 1.94 10.80
CA TYR A 91 22.73 0.80 10.24
C TYR A 91 23.40 0.25 8.99
N ILE A 92 23.11 -1.01 8.69
CA ILE A 92 23.51 -1.69 7.46
C ILE A 92 22.29 -1.95 6.58
N ARG A 93 22.36 -1.54 5.31
CA ARG A 93 21.41 -1.86 4.25
C ARG A 93 21.80 -3.19 3.59
N ILE A 94 20.89 -4.17 3.64
CA ILE A 94 21.07 -5.47 3.00
C ILE A 94 20.34 -5.45 1.65
N GLY A 95 21.09 -5.72 0.56
CA GLY A 95 20.56 -5.67 -0.80
C GLY A 95 21.63 -5.40 -1.85
N GLN A 96 21.17 -5.23 -3.09
CA GLN A 96 22.01 -4.96 -4.25
C GLN A 96 22.05 -3.47 -4.57
N GLU A 97 23.16 -2.99 -5.10
CA GLU A 97 23.39 -1.57 -5.39
C GLU A 97 22.43 -0.99 -6.43
N LEU A 98 22.10 -1.78 -7.47
CA LEU A 98 21.18 -1.37 -8.53
C LEU A 98 19.75 -1.12 -8.02
N ASN A 99 19.38 -1.78 -6.91
CA ASN A 99 18.04 -1.72 -6.31
C ASN A 99 18.00 -0.85 -5.05
N CYS A 100 19.05 -0.07 -4.80
CA CYS A 100 19.20 0.80 -3.63
C CYS A 100 19.30 2.26 -4.09
N ALA A 101 18.54 3.14 -3.44
CA ALA A 101 18.65 4.56 -3.71
C ALA A 101 20.09 5.06 -3.48
N PRO A 102 20.59 5.99 -4.31
CA PRO A 102 21.99 6.44 -4.26
C PRO A 102 22.47 6.84 -2.87
N ASP A 103 21.63 7.54 -2.12
CA ASP A 103 21.95 8.08 -0.78
C ASP A 103 22.28 6.98 0.25
N PHE A 104 21.74 5.76 0.05
CA PHE A 104 21.92 4.64 0.98
C PHE A 104 22.93 3.61 0.52
N ARG A 105 23.53 3.75 -0.68
CA ARG A 105 24.55 2.83 -1.20
C ARG A 105 25.76 2.71 -0.28
N PRO A 106 26.29 3.79 0.35
CA PRO A 106 27.39 3.67 1.30
C PRO A 106 27.10 2.78 2.52
N ARG A 107 25.81 2.59 2.85
CA ARG A 107 25.35 1.74 3.96
C ARG A 107 25.14 0.27 3.55
N LEU A 108 25.35 -0.08 2.28
CA LEU A 108 25.22 -1.47 1.83
C LEU A 108 26.26 -2.36 2.53
N MET A 109 25.83 -3.58 2.90
CA MET A 109 26.68 -4.54 3.63
C MET A 109 28.04 -4.75 2.91
N LYS A 110 28.04 -4.87 1.58
CA LYS A 110 29.27 -5.02 0.80
C LYS A 110 30.27 -3.86 0.98
N HIS A 111 29.80 -2.62 1.15
CA HIS A 111 30.67 -1.47 1.38
C HIS A 111 31.14 -1.39 2.84
N VAL A 112 30.29 -1.78 3.79
CA VAL A 112 30.64 -1.80 5.22
C VAL A 112 31.65 -2.91 5.50
N ILE A 113 31.44 -4.11 4.94
CA ILE A 113 32.39 -5.22 5.06
C ILE A 113 33.69 -4.90 4.30
N GLY A 114 33.59 -4.26 3.11
CA GLY A 114 34.73 -3.88 2.28
C GLY A 114 35.61 -5.10 1.95
N ASP A 115 36.91 -4.97 2.21
CA ASP A 115 37.92 -5.98 1.88
C ASP A 115 38.11 -7.06 2.97
N ALA A 116 37.16 -7.23 3.88
CA ALA A 116 37.24 -8.30 4.88
C ALA A 116 37.21 -9.68 4.22
N THR A 117 38.23 -10.48 4.50
CA THR A 117 38.44 -11.79 3.87
C THR A 117 38.14 -12.95 4.81
N SER A 118 38.11 -12.69 6.12
CA SER A 118 37.88 -13.71 7.13
C SER A 118 36.53 -13.51 7.81
N ARG A 119 35.94 -14.62 8.29
CA ARG A 119 34.71 -14.58 9.11
C ARG A 119 34.88 -13.73 10.37
N LYS A 120 36.08 -13.73 10.95
CA LYS A 120 36.40 -12.93 12.14
C LYS A 120 36.35 -11.43 11.84
N GLU A 121 36.99 -10.98 10.77
CA GLU A 121 36.95 -9.58 10.32
C GLU A 121 35.53 -9.10 9.99
N ILE A 122 34.74 -9.96 9.30
CA ILE A 122 33.33 -9.67 9.05
C ILE A 122 32.57 -9.50 10.36
N TYR A 123 32.76 -10.42 11.31
CA TYR A 123 32.13 -10.34 12.64
C TYR A 123 32.51 -9.04 13.37
N GLU A 124 33.80 -8.68 13.39
CA GLU A 124 34.29 -7.46 14.06
C GLU A 124 33.66 -6.19 13.46
N LYS A 125 33.46 -6.13 12.13
CA LYS A 125 32.79 -5.02 11.47
C LYS A 125 31.27 -4.99 11.73
N LEU A 126 30.63 -6.14 11.83
CA LEU A 126 29.20 -6.23 12.08
C LEU A 126 28.85 -6.12 13.57
N ALA A 127 29.78 -6.46 14.47
CA ALA A 127 29.54 -6.52 15.92
C ALA A 127 28.98 -5.19 16.50
N PRO A 128 29.50 -4.00 16.17
CA PRO A 128 29.01 -2.73 16.71
C PRO A 128 27.65 -2.30 16.11
N VAL A 129 27.28 -2.82 14.94
CA VAL A 129 26.06 -2.40 14.24
C VAL A 129 24.83 -3.00 14.89
N ARG A 130 23.88 -2.14 15.24
CA ARG A 130 22.66 -2.50 15.98
C ARG A 130 21.43 -2.59 15.09
N VAL A 131 21.42 -1.97 13.92
CA VAL A 131 20.26 -1.89 13.02
C VAL A 131 20.62 -2.45 11.67
N PHE A 132 19.80 -3.36 11.19
CA PHE A 132 19.89 -3.93 9.84
C PHE A 132 18.58 -3.66 9.11
N ALA A 133 18.65 -3.26 7.83
CA ALA A 133 17.49 -3.01 7.00
C ALA A 133 17.62 -3.72 5.67
N GLY A 134 16.57 -4.42 5.19
CA GLY A 134 16.62 -5.14 3.92
C GLY A 134 15.27 -5.63 3.44
N THR A 135 15.21 -6.04 2.17
CA THR A 135 14.04 -6.75 1.68
C THR A 135 14.03 -8.18 2.22
N ILE A 136 12.85 -8.74 2.40
CA ILE A 136 12.69 -10.14 2.83
C ILE A 136 13.46 -11.08 1.90
N SER A 137 13.36 -10.86 0.58
CA SER A 137 14.09 -11.66 -0.42
C SER A 137 15.61 -11.57 -0.27
N SER A 138 16.15 -10.36 -0.04
CA SER A 138 17.59 -10.18 0.16
C SER A 138 18.09 -10.85 1.43
N LEU A 139 17.28 -10.82 2.49
CA LEU A 139 17.60 -11.46 3.77
C LEU A 139 17.54 -12.99 3.68
N CYS A 140 16.56 -13.54 2.97
CA CYS A 140 16.50 -14.98 2.70
C CYS A 140 17.71 -15.49 1.91
N SER A 141 18.35 -14.62 1.11
CA SER A 141 19.58 -14.95 0.37
C SER A 141 20.86 -14.77 1.20
N GLN A 142 20.76 -14.22 2.43
CA GLN A 142 21.90 -13.90 3.29
C GLN A 142 21.66 -14.38 4.74
N THR A 143 21.21 -15.60 4.88
CA THR A 143 20.88 -16.22 6.19
C THR A 143 22.09 -16.38 7.10
N GLU A 144 23.31 -16.28 6.57
CA GLU A 144 24.56 -16.29 7.35
C GLU A 144 24.61 -15.15 8.40
N LEU A 145 23.89 -14.05 8.15
CA LEU A 145 23.75 -12.98 9.13
C LEU A 145 23.30 -13.52 10.50
N PHE A 146 22.35 -14.44 10.51
CA PHE A 146 21.80 -15.02 11.73
C PHE A 146 22.80 -15.93 12.48
N SER A 147 23.83 -16.43 11.79
CA SER A 147 24.95 -17.14 12.43
C SER A 147 25.96 -16.20 13.11
N LEU A 148 25.90 -14.91 12.78
CA LEU A 148 26.81 -13.88 13.29
C LEU A 148 26.14 -12.91 14.28
N LYS A 149 24.83 -12.72 14.16
CA LYS A 149 24.03 -11.77 14.96
C LYS A 149 22.77 -12.41 15.50
N VAL A 150 22.48 -12.14 16.78
CA VAL A 150 21.16 -12.34 17.37
C VAL A 150 20.36 -11.07 17.17
N ILE A 151 19.15 -11.19 16.71
CA ILE A 151 18.21 -10.08 16.50
C ILE A 151 17.19 -10.07 17.64
N ASP A 152 17.18 -9.03 18.43
CA ASP A 152 16.23 -8.93 19.55
C ASP A 152 14.80 -8.66 19.07
N VAL A 153 14.66 -7.77 18.05
CA VAL A 153 13.36 -7.42 17.47
C VAL A 153 13.45 -7.30 15.96
N ALA A 154 12.60 -8.03 15.26
CA ALA A 154 12.38 -7.83 13.83
C ALA A 154 11.10 -7.03 13.59
N ILE A 155 11.14 -5.98 12.77
CA ILE A 155 9.99 -5.18 12.38
C ILE A 155 9.78 -5.33 10.87
N ILE A 156 8.61 -5.81 10.49
CA ILE A 156 8.24 -6.05 9.09
C ILE A 156 7.20 -5.01 8.69
N ASP A 157 7.59 -4.06 7.83
CA ASP A 157 6.67 -3.06 7.28
C ASP A 157 5.98 -3.60 6.02
N GLU A 158 4.77 -3.12 5.75
CA GLU A 158 3.87 -3.60 4.68
C GLU A 158 3.67 -5.14 4.74
N ALA A 159 3.58 -5.70 5.96
CA ALA A 159 3.53 -7.14 6.20
C ALA A 159 2.30 -7.84 5.60
N SER A 160 1.22 -7.09 5.29
CA SER A 160 0.05 -7.62 4.59
C SER A 160 0.31 -8.01 3.13
N GLN A 161 1.42 -7.52 2.53
CA GLN A 161 1.85 -7.88 1.17
C GLN A 161 2.80 -9.08 1.10
N VAL A 162 3.12 -9.69 2.23
CA VAL A 162 4.10 -10.76 2.33
C VAL A 162 3.41 -12.08 2.65
N LEU A 163 3.60 -13.06 1.79
CA LEU A 163 3.10 -14.42 2.05
C LEU A 163 3.85 -15.05 3.22
N GLU A 164 3.13 -15.83 4.04
CA GLU A 164 3.71 -16.50 5.20
C GLU A 164 4.94 -17.35 4.86
N PRO A 165 4.96 -18.18 3.79
CA PRO A 165 6.15 -18.95 3.42
C PRO A 165 7.42 -18.12 3.15
N GLN A 166 7.28 -16.84 2.79
CA GLN A 166 8.41 -15.94 2.57
C GLN A 166 9.04 -15.46 3.88
N LEU A 167 8.27 -15.39 4.97
CA LEU A 167 8.75 -14.97 6.29
C LEU A 167 9.30 -16.13 7.13
N LEU A 168 8.76 -17.33 6.98
CA LEU A 168 9.13 -18.48 7.81
C LEU A 168 10.64 -18.78 7.83
N PRO A 169 11.38 -18.76 6.70
CA PRO A 169 12.83 -18.99 6.73
C PRO A 169 13.59 -18.03 7.63
N LEU A 170 13.12 -16.78 7.74
CA LEU A 170 13.74 -15.76 8.59
C LEU A 170 13.30 -15.89 10.05
N LEU A 171 12.00 -16.06 10.30
CA LEU A 171 11.46 -16.16 11.66
C LEU A 171 11.86 -17.46 12.37
N CYS A 172 12.11 -18.52 11.60
CA CYS A 172 12.58 -19.82 12.12
C CYS A 172 14.11 -19.97 12.05
N ALA A 173 14.85 -18.95 11.61
CA ALA A 173 16.31 -18.99 11.59
C ALA A 173 16.86 -19.23 13.01
N THR A 174 17.89 -20.09 13.11
CA THR A 174 18.57 -20.41 14.37
C THR A 174 19.95 -19.76 14.42
N THR A 175 20.43 -19.52 15.63
CA THR A 175 21.75 -18.95 15.86
C THR A 175 22.58 -19.85 16.75
N ALA A 176 23.89 -19.91 16.45
CA ALA A 176 24.91 -20.53 17.32
C ALA A 176 25.61 -19.50 18.23
N VAL A 177 25.21 -18.24 18.19
CA VAL A 177 25.84 -17.19 19.01
C VAL A 177 25.41 -17.37 20.46
N ASN A 178 26.37 -17.74 21.33
CA ASN A 178 26.17 -17.90 22.75
C ASN A 178 26.07 -16.53 23.44
N ARG A 179 24.92 -16.28 24.08
CA ARG A 179 24.74 -15.21 25.08
C ARG A 179 24.76 -15.83 26.51
N GLY A 180 25.60 -16.84 26.76
CA GLY A 180 25.74 -17.47 28.06
C GLY A 180 24.84 -18.70 28.30
N ASP A 181 23.96 -19.07 27.40
CA ASP A 181 23.13 -20.27 27.46
C ASP A 181 23.55 -21.30 26.40
N TYR A 182 23.79 -22.53 26.86
CA TYR A 182 24.25 -23.67 26.02
C TYR A 182 23.18 -24.27 25.11
N ASN A 183 22.11 -23.56 24.78
CA ASN A 183 21.02 -24.06 23.93
C ASN A 183 21.36 -23.85 22.45
N LEU A 184 21.91 -24.88 21.82
CA LEU A 184 22.39 -24.91 20.43
C LEU A 184 21.33 -24.65 19.32
N ASN A 185 20.05 -24.53 19.68
CA ASN A 185 18.93 -24.36 18.73
C ASN A 185 18.03 -23.15 19.08
N ARG A 186 18.63 -22.07 19.54
CA ARG A 186 17.86 -20.85 19.82
C ARG A 186 17.48 -20.12 18.55
N LEU A 187 16.24 -19.61 18.47
CA LEU A 187 15.83 -18.73 17.39
C LEU A 187 16.73 -17.49 17.34
N ALA A 188 17.13 -17.12 16.13
CA ALA A 188 17.96 -15.94 15.89
C ALA A 188 17.19 -14.63 16.11
N ILE A 189 15.85 -14.66 15.97
CA ILE A 189 14.95 -13.52 16.19
C ILE A 189 14.18 -13.74 17.49
N GLY A 190 14.32 -12.81 18.44
CA GLY A 190 13.69 -12.89 19.76
C GLY A 190 12.19 -12.61 19.73
N LYS A 191 11.77 -11.56 19.04
CA LYS A 191 10.36 -11.26 18.75
C LYS A 191 10.20 -10.53 17.43
N PHE A 192 8.97 -10.50 16.90
CA PHE A 192 8.70 -9.76 15.67
C PHE A 192 7.47 -8.85 15.78
N ILE A 193 7.48 -7.79 15.00
CA ILE A 193 6.38 -6.83 14.87
C ILE A 193 5.98 -6.79 13.41
N LEU A 194 4.70 -7.00 13.12
CA LEU A 194 4.14 -6.89 11.79
C LEU A 194 3.34 -5.59 11.70
N ILE A 195 3.74 -4.71 10.78
CA ILE A 195 3.03 -3.48 10.45
C ILE A 195 2.41 -3.68 9.09
N GLY A 196 1.08 -3.53 8.98
CA GLY A 196 0.39 -3.78 7.71
C GLY A 196 -1.03 -3.25 7.71
N ASP A 197 -1.72 -3.46 6.59
CA ASP A 197 -3.13 -3.13 6.45
C ASP A 197 -3.83 -4.18 5.59
N HIS A 198 -4.60 -5.04 6.23
CA HIS A 198 -5.34 -6.13 5.56
C HIS A 198 -6.49 -5.64 4.65
N LYS A 199 -6.82 -4.34 4.71
CA LYS A 199 -7.84 -3.68 3.88
C LYS A 199 -7.25 -2.98 2.65
N GLN A 200 -5.91 -3.03 2.49
CA GLN A 200 -5.20 -2.67 1.26
C GLN A 200 -4.84 -3.92 0.44
N LEU A 201 -4.06 -3.76 -0.64
CA LEU A 201 -3.72 -4.86 -1.53
C LEU A 201 -2.99 -5.99 -0.77
N PRO A 202 -3.39 -7.24 -1.03
CA PRO A 202 -2.73 -8.41 -0.47
C PRO A 202 -1.43 -8.74 -1.21
N ALA A 203 -0.73 -9.76 -0.76
CA ALA A 203 0.35 -10.37 -1.52
C ALA A 203 -0.16 -10.88 -2.88
N VAL A 204 0.68 -10.74 -3.92
CA VAL A 204 0.35 -11.25 -5.26
C VAL A 204 0.50 -12.76 -5.29
N VAL A 205 -0.56 -13.46 -5.65
CA VAL A 205 -0.59 -14.92 -5.77
C VAL A 205 -1.13 -15.32 -7.13
N SER A 206 -0.35 -16.08 -7.88
CA SER A 206 -0.72 -16.58 -9.20
C SER A 206 -1.59 -17.85 -9.15
N GLN A 207 -1.60 -18.55 -8.01
CA GLN A 207 -2.34 -19.79 -7.83
C GLN A 207 -3.85 -19.55 -7.73
N PRO A 208 -4.71 -20.35 -8.37
CA PRO A 208 -6.15 -20.28 -8.20
C PRO A 208 -6.58 -20.45 -6.75
N ARG A 209 -7.66 -19.76 -6.38
CA ARG A 209 -8.14 -19.73 -4.98
C ARG A 209 -8.50 -21.11 -4.43
N GLU A 210 -9.08 -21.94 -5.26
CA GLU A 210 -9.50 -23.32 -4.90
C GLU A 210 -8.30 -24.18 -4.48
N MET A 211 -7.15 -23.97 -5.12
CA MET A 211 -5.90 -24.70 -4.84
C MET A 211 -5.15 -24.18 -3.61
N SER A 212 -5.54 -23.02 -3.09
CA SER A 212 -4.89 -22.37 -1.94
C SER A 212 -5.60 -22.66 -0.63
N ARG A 213 -6.79 -23.26 -0.66
CA ARG A 213 -7.56 -23.60 0.53
C ARG A 213 -6.88 -24.68 1.34
N VAL A 214 -6.85 -24.50 2.66
CA VAL A 214 -6.31 -25.45 3.61
C VAL A 214 -7.47 -26.28 4.19
N THR A 215 -7.37 -27.59 4.05
CA THR A 215 -8.39 -28.57 4.52
C THR A 215 -7.99 -29.29 5.79
N GLU A 216 -6.71 -29.25 6.16
CA GLU A 216 -6.17 -29.89 7.36
C GLU A 216 -6.63 -29.20 8.65
N ASP A 217 -7.34 -29.91 9.52
CA ASP A 217 -7.91 -29.38 10.77
C ASP A 217 -6.83 -28.77 11.69
N SER A 218 -5.67 -29.42 11.78
CA SER A 218 -4.54 -28.95 12.59
C SER A 218 -4.05 -27.56 12.15
N LEU A 219 -4.02 -27.28 10.85
CA LEU A 219 -3.64 -26.00 10.28
C LEU A 219 -4.76 -24.97 10.41
N GLN A 220 -6.01 -25.38 10.27
CA GLN A 220 -7.15 -24.49 10.49
C GLN A 220 -7.24 -24.04 11.94
N THR A 221 -6.89 -24.89 12.90
CA THR A 221 -6.87 -24.55 14.34
C THR A 221 -5.90 -23.41 14.66
N ILE A 222 -4.80 -23.27 13.93
CA ILE A 222 -3.87 -22.14 14.05
C ILE A 222 -4.25 -20.96 13.15
N GLY A 223 -5.43 -20.97 12.54
CA GLY A 223 -5.98 -19.91 11.71
C GLY A 223 -5.51 -19.94 10.24
N LEU A 224 -4.75 -20.95 9.80
CA LEU A 224 -4.33 -21.10 8.40
C LEU A 224 -5.45 -21.79 7.60
N THR A 225 -6.25 -21.00 6.91
CA THR A 225 -7.41 -21.47 6.11
C THR A 225 -7.21 -21.29 4.61
N ASP A 226 -6.28 -20.42 4.23
CA ASP A 226 -5.93 -20.12 2.83
C ASP A 226 -4.46 -19.68 2.78
N CYS A 227 -3.65 -20.37 1.96
CA CYS A 227 -2.22 -20.06 1.79
C CYS A 227 -1.96 -18.75 1.05
N ARG A 228 -2.97 -18.08 0.51
CA ARG A 228 -2.91 -16.75 -0.09
C ARG A 228 -2.90 -15.63 0.96
N ASN A 229 -3.27 -15.93 2.20
CA ASN A 229 -3.25 -14.95 3.27
C ASN A 229 -1.80 -14.71 3.75
N SER A 230 -1.50 -13.46 4.06
CA SER A 230 -0.26 -13.11 4.75
C SER A 230 -0.27 -13.62 6.19
N LEU A 231 0.91 -13.76 6.79
CA LEU A 231 1.04 -14.03 8.23
C LEU A 231 0.33 -12.94 9.06
N PHE A 232 0.38 -11.68 8.59
CA PHE A 232 -0.31 -10.55 9.22
C PHE A 232 -1.83 -10.79 9.28
N GLU A 233 -2.45 -11.13 8.15
CA GLU A 233 -3.90 -11.38 8.07
C GLU A 233 -4.32 -12.59 8.92
N ARG A 234 -3.51 -13.66 8.89
CA ARG A 234 -3.77 -14.85 9.69
C ARG A 234 -3.75 -14.56 11.19
N LEU A 235 -2.69 -13.91 11.68
CA LEU A 235 -2.55 -13.60 13.10
C LEU A 235 -3.58 -12.54 13.54
N HIS A 236 -3.89 -11.55 12.71
CA HIS A 236 -4.93 -10.57 12.99
C HIS A 236 -6.30 -11.24 13.17
N ARG A 237 -6.68 -12.13 12.24
CA ARG A 237 -7.93 -12.89 12.35
C ARG A 237 -7.94 -13.79 13.58
N LEU A 238 -6.85 -14.50 13.85
CA LEU A 238 -6.73 -15.36 15.03
C LEU A 238 -6.89 -14.56 16.32
N SER A 239 -6.26 -13.39 16.41
CA SER A 239 -6.40 -12.48 17.55
C SER A 239 -7.84 -12.02 17.76
N SER A 240 -8.55 -11.70 16.68
CA SER A 240 -9.97 -11.32 16.74
C SER A 240 -10.85 -12.47 17.24
N LEU A 241 -10.62 -13.69 16.77
CA LEU A 241 -11.36 -14.89 17.21
C LEU A 241 -11.08 -15.24 18.67
N GLN A 242 -9.86 -15.05 19.15
CA GLN A 242 -9.45 -15.36 20.51
C GLN A 242 -9.68 -14.21 21.50
N GLY A 243 -10.10 -13.04 21.03
CA GLY A 243 -10.28 -11.85 21.86
C GLY A 243 -8.98 -11.28 22.45
N THR A 244 -7.83 -11.57 21.86
CA THR A 244 -6.51 -11.11 22.32
C THR A 244 -6.23 -9.68 21.90
N LYS A 245 -6.72 -8.70 22.67
CA LYS A 245 -6.61 -7.26 22.36
C LYS A 245 -5.24 -6.62 22.69
N ASN A 246 -4.39 -7.30 23.45
CA ASN A 246 -3.15 -6.69 23.96
C ASN A 246 -2.00 -6.67 22.95
N ILE A 247 -2.11 -7.40 21.87
CA ILE A 247 -1.04 -7.58 20.87
C ILE A 247 -1.42 -7.00 19.51
N VAL A 248 -2.59 -6.39 19.38
CA VAL A 248 -3.06 -5.73 18.15
C VAL A 248 -3.45 -4.31 18.47
N GLU A 249 -2.94 -3.37 17.71
CA GLU A 249 -3.33 -1.97 17.75
C GLU A 249 -3.58 -1.45 16.33
N MET A 250 -4.34 -0.36 16.22
CA MET A 250 -4.58 0.35 14.97
C MET A 250 -4.17 1.81 15.14
N LEU A 251 -3.58 2.37 14.08
CA LEU A 251 -3.36 3.81 13.97
C LEU A 251 -4.65 4.48 13.47
N HIS A 252 -5.07 5.54 14.15
CA HIS A 252 -6.32 6.23 13.86
C HIS A 252 -6.12 7.57 13.15
N ARG A 253 -5.01 8.27 13.38
CA ARG A 253 -4.79 9.63 12.88
C ARG A 253 -4.13 9.61 11.51
N GLN A 254 -4.88 10.02 10.46
CA GLN A 254 -4.36 10.09 9.09
C GLN A 254 -4.04 11.52 8.65
N GLY A 255 -2.86 11.74 8.07
CA GLY A 255 -2.39 13.02 7.55
C GLY A 255 -2.32 13.10 6.02
N ARG A 256 -2.96 12.18 5.29
CA ARG A 256 -2.87 12.13 3.82
C ARG A 256 -4.07 12.74 3.12
N MET A 257 -5.23 12.15 3.31
CA MET A 257 -6.45 12.51 2.59
C MET A 257 -7.11 13.74 3.20
N HIS A 258 -7.65 14.61 2.34
CA HIS A 258 -8.61 15.60 2.80
C HIS A 258 -9.82 14.91 3.46
N PRO A 259 -10.44 15.46 4.53
CA PRO A 259 -11.54 14.83 5.24
C PRO A 259 -12.68 14.35 4.34
N SER A 260 -13.07 15.14 3.34
CA SER A 260 -14.15 14.76 2.39
C SER A 260 -13.83 13.52 1.56
N ILE A 261 -12.55 13.24 1.27
CA ILE A 261 -12.14 12.00 0.59
C ILE A 261 -12.08 10.86 1.62
N CYS A 262 -11.57 11.16 2.80
CA CYS A 262 -11.44 10.20 3.88
C CYS A 262 -12.80 9.67 4.38
N GLU A 263 -13.85 10.45 4.30
CA GLU A 263 -15.19 10.11 4.84
C GLU A 263 -15.73 8.79 4.29
N PHE A 264 -15.71 8.60 2.96
CA PHE A 264 -16.13 7.35 2.34
C PHE A 264 -15.23 6.18 2.77
N VAL A 265 -13.91 6.39 2.73
CA VAL A 265 -12.91 5.38 3.11
C VAL A 265 -13.08 5.00 4.58
N ASN A 266 -13.22 5.97 5.45
CA ASN A 266 -13.38 5.78 6.89
C ASN A 266 -14.63 4.96 7.21
N ARG A 267 -15.77 5.35 6.63
CA ARG A 267 -17.06 4.68 6.82
C ARG A 267 -17.04 3.24 6.28
N ASN A 268 -16.50 3.02 5.09
CA ASN A 268 -16.68 1.75 4.37
C ASN A 268 -15.55 0.75 4.63
N TYR A 269 -14.37 1.21 5.02
CA TYR A 269 -13.22 0.33 5.25
C TYR A 269 -12.74 0.32 6.70
N TYR A 270 -12.85 1.42 7.46
CA TYR A 270 -12.24 1.52 8.79
C TYR A 270 -13.23 1.76 9.92
N ASN A 271 -14.53 1.51 9.68
CA ASN A 271 -15.60 1.54 10.68
C ASN A 271 -15.67 2.87 11.49
N GLY A 272 -15.37 3.99 10.86
CA GLY A 272 -15.33 5.30 11.51
C GLY A 272 -14.07 5.55 12.36
N GLY A 273 -13.07 4.64 12.30
CA GLY A 273 -11.89 4.71 13.16
C GLY A 273 -10.77 5.62 12.67
N LEU A 274 -10.97 6.45 11.62
CA LEU A 274 -9.94 7.37 11.13
C LEU A 274 -10.28 8.82 11.43
N ASP A 275 -9.32 9.52 12.05
CA ASP A 275 -9.38 10.95 12.31
C ASP A 275 -8.35 11.69 11.46
N ALA A 276 -8.74 12.85 10.91
CA ALA A 276 -7.79 13.68 10.17
C ALA A 276 -6.81 14.39 11.13
N VAL A 277 -5.53 14.36 10.81
CA VAL A 277 -4.57 15.30 11.41
C VAL A 277 -4.79 16.65 10.73
N PRO A 278 -5.01 17.78 11.45
CA PRO A 278 -5.33 19.06 10.84
C PRO A 278 -4.12 19.70 10.14
N LEU A 279 -3.60 19.01 9.13
CA LEU A 279 -2.53 19.52 8.27
C LEU A 279 -3.08 20.57 7.29
N PRO A 280 -2.28 21.53 6.82
CA PRO A 280 -2.75 22.62 5.95
C PRO A 280 -3.59 22.10 4.77
N HIS A 281 -3.09 21.13 4.00
CA HIS A 281 -3.81 20.61 2.83
C HIS A 281 -5.12 19.86 3.16
N GLN A 282 -5.34 19.48 4.42
CA GLN A 282 -6.58 18.86 4.90
C GLN A 282 -7.63 19.91 5.31
N GLN A 283 -7.22 21.15 5.50
CA GLN A 283 -8.07 22.28 5.89
C GLN A 283 -8.30 23.25 4.72
N GLU A 284 -7.49 23.17 3.68
CA GLU A 284 -7.60 24.04 2.50
C GLU A 284 -8.94 23.81 1.77
N PRO A 285 -9.64 24.87 1.36
CA PRO A 285 -10.77 24.78 0.43
C PRO A 285 -10.27 24.22 -0.92
N LEU A 286 -11.20 24.01 -1.86
CA LEU A 286 -10.81 23.71 -3.25
C LEU A 286 -9.96 24.85 -3.79
N ALA A 287 -8.90 24.48 -4.53
CA ALA A 287 -7.90 25.43 -5.04
C ALA A 287 -8.50 26.46 -6.02
N PHE A 288 -9.63 26.13 -6.63
CA PHE A 288 -10.26 26.98 -7.64
C PHE A 288 -11.69 27.34 -7.25
N GLY A 289 -12.07 28.60 -7.46
CA GLY A 289 -13.46 28.99 -7.47
C GLY A 289 -14.07 28.75 -8.85
N THR A 290 -15.37 28.45 -8.88
CA THR A 290 -16.16 28.49 -10.11
C THR A 290 -16.38 29.94 -10.52
N ARG A 291 -16.31 30.25 -11.84
CA ARG A 291 -16.61 31.56 -12.39
C ARG A 291 -17.95 31.53 -13.13
N PRO A 292 -18.65 32.68 -13.25
CA PRO A 292 -19.91 32.72 -13.96
C PRO A 292 -19.84 32.34 -15.46
N ASP A 293 -18.66 32.50 -16.07
CA ASP A 293 -18.36 32.18 -17.46
C ASP A 293 -17.80 30.77 -17.67
N ASP A 294 -17.62 29.99 -16.60
CA ASP A 294 -17.21 28.60 -16.71
C ASP A 294 -18.30 27.77 -17.41
N ASP A 295 -17.91 26.96 -18.38
CA ASP A 295 -18.80 25.94 -18.93
C ASP A 295 -19.11 24.88 -17.85
N ARG A 296 -20.13 24.05 -18.10
CA ARG A 296 -20.58 23.02 -17.15
C ARG A 296 -19.45 22.08 -16.75
N TRP A 297 -18.55 21.73 -17.66
CA TRP A 297 -17.41 20.85 -17.41
C TRP A 297 -16.38 21.52 -16.51
N THR A 298 -15.97 22.73 -16.85
CA THR A 298 -14.97 23.49 -16.08
C THR A 298 -15.46 23.81 -14.68
N ALA A 299 -16.73 24.23 -14.53
CA ALA A 299 -17.37 24.47 -13.23
C ALA A 299 -17.43 23.20 -12.37
N PHE A 300 -17.74 22.04 -12.98
CA PHE A 300 -17.76 20.76 -12.30
C PHE A 300 -16.36 20.39 -11.78
N VAL A 301 -15.32 20.49 -12.61
CA VAL A 301 -13.94 20.13 -12.21
C VAL A 301 -13.41 21.10 -11.12
N ALA A 302 -13.75 22.39 -11.24
CA ALA A 302 -13.33 23.40 -10.28
C ALA A 302 -14.03 23.24 -8.90
N GLY A 303 -15.32 22.85 -8.94
CA GLY A 303 -16.17 22.81 -7.75
C GLY A 303 -16.21 21.49 -6.98
N THR A 304 -15.57 20.43 -7.49
CA THR A 304 -15.66 19.09 -6.90
C THR A 304 -14.33 18.56 -6.38
N ARG A 305 -14.35 18.04 -5.15
CA ARG A 305 -13.18 17.41 -4.54
C ARG A 305 -13.15 15.91 -4.78
N MET A 306 -14.30 15.28 -4.82
CA MET A 306 -14.46 13.86 -5.15
C MET A 306 -15.60 13.74 -6.16
N ALA A 307 -15.35 13.12 -7.32
CA ALA A 307 -16.28 13.13 -8.43
C ALA A 307 -16.25 11.84 -9.24
N PHE A 308 -17.40 11.55 -9.84
CA PHE A 308 -17.54 10.53 -10.87
C PHE A 308 -17.95 11.15 -12.21
N ILE A 309 -17.26 10.76 -13.27
CA ILE A 309 -17.57 11.16 -14.65
C ILE A 309 -18.02 9.91 -15.40
N SER A 310 -19.33 9.85 -15.67
CA SER A 310 -19.92 8.74 -16.40
C SER A 310 -19.60 8.89 -17.88
N VAL A 311 -18.89 7.91 -18.40
CA VAL A 311 -18.55 7.77 -19.82
C VAL A 311 -19.35 6.59 -20.35
N GLN A 312 -20.45 6.86 -21.09
CA GLN A 312 -21.27 5.80 -21.65
C GLN A 312 -20.60 5.18 -22.88
N ALA A 313 -20.68 3.84 -23.01
CA ALA A 313 -20.43 3.20 -24.29
C ALA A 313 -21.61 3.52 -25.23
N ASP A 314 -21.36 3.64 -26.55
CA ASP A 314 -22.45 3.74 -27.51
C ASP A 314 -23.36 2.53 -27.39
N GLU A 315 -24.64 2.75 -27.10
CA GLU A 315 -25.63 1.68 -27.09
C GLU A 315 -25.66 0.91 -28.42
N ALA A 316 -25.48 1.60 -29.51
CA ALA A 316 -25.36 0.98 -30.84
C ALA A 316 -24.17 0.02 -30.96
N GLU A 317 -23.02 0.36 -30.38
CA GLU A 317 -21.83 -0.53 -30.32
C GLU A 317 -22.04 -1.74 -29.44
N TYR A 318 -22.86 -1.60 -28.38
CA TYR A 318 -23.22 -2.67 -27.48
C TYR A 318 -24.18 -3.69 -28.16
N TYR A 319 -25.22 -3.22 -28.81
CA TYR A 319 -26.21 -4.08 -29.52
C TYR A 319 -25.61 -4.76 -30.77
N THR A 320 -24.82 -4.06 -31.56
CA THR A 320 -24.14 -4.66 -32.74
C THR A 320 -23.19 -5.77 -32.36
N LYS A 321 -22.56 -5.68 -31.17
CA LYS A 321 -21.69 -6.75 -30.65
C LYS A 321 -22.44 -7.92 -29.97
N ILE A 322 -23.69 -7.74 -29.55
CA ILE A 322 -24.53 -8.83 -29.03
C ILE A 322 -25.10 -9.66 -30.16
N GLU A 323 -25.60 -9.03 -31.22
CA GLU A 323 -26.11 -9.72 -32.42
C GLU A 323 -25.01 -10.53 -33.10
N SER A 324 -23.79 -9.99 -33.20
CA SER A 324 -22.65 -10.73 -33.77
C SER A 324 -22.22 -11.95 -32.93
N LYS A 325 -22.62 -12.05 -31.67
CA LYS A 325 -22.26 -13.21 -30.80
C LYS A 325 -23.11 -14.45 -31.07
N GLN A 326 -24.31 -14.31 -31.56
CA GLN A 326 -25.14 -15.47 -31.99
C GLN A 326 -24.61 -16.10 -33.28
N GLU A 327 -24.02 -15.29 -34.18
CA GLU A 327 -23.36 -15.79 -35.39
C GLU A 327 -21.91 -16.23 -35.20
N GLN A 328 -21.21 -15.69 -34.19
CA GLN A 328 -19.77 -15.97 -33.91
C GLN A 328 -19.50 -17.29 -33.20
N THR A 329 -20.51 -18.00 -32.67
CA THR A 329 -20.30 -19.29 -32.05
C THR A 329 -19.91 -20.37 -33.07
N GLU A 330 -20.22 -20.18 -34.34
CA GLU A 330 -19.86 -21.09 -35.45
C GLU A 330 -18.56 -20.68 -36.18
N LEU A 331 -18.14 -19.41 -36.11
CA LEU A 331 -16.95 -18.91 -36.81
C LEU A 331 -15.70 -18.79 -35.92
N ALA A 332 -15.80 -18.95 -34.64
CA ALA A 332 -14.72 -18.71 -33.65
C ALA A 332 -13.60 -19.77 -33.66
N GLN A 333 -13.64 -20.76 -34.55
CA GLN A 333 -12.59 -21.78 -34.66
C GLN A 333 -11.53 -21.47 -35.75
N SER A 334 -11.60 -20.37 -36.46
CA SER A 334 -10.77 -20.19 -37.66
C SER A 334 -10.12 -18.82 -37.92
N LEU A 335 -10.08 -17.88 -36.99
CA LEU A 335 -9.38 -16.60 -37.23
C LEU A 335 -8.46 -16.18 -36.07
N PRO A 336 -7.26 -15.70 -36.38
CA PRO A 336 -6.32 -15.21 -35.38
C PRO A 336 -6.82 -13.90 -34.75
N SER A 337 -6.66 -13.82 -33.44
CA SER A 337 -7.01 -12.76 -32.52
C SER A 337 -6.82 -11.33 -33.05
N VAL A 338 -7.90 -10.64 -33.35
CA VAL A 338 -7.94 -9.18 -33.33
C VAL A 338 -8.21 -8.76 -31.88
N SER A 339 -7.17 -8.56 -31.12
CA SER A 339 -7.19 -8.46 -29.66
C SER A 339 -6.94 -7.06 -29.14
N ASP A 340 -7.51 -5.99 -29.68
CA ASP A 340 -7.14 -4.66 -29.15
C ASP A 340 -8.22 -3.90 -28.41
N SER A 341 -9.46 -4.33 -28.38
CA SER A 341 -10.51 -3.52 -27.76
C SER A 341 -10.90 -3.92 -26.33
N SER A 342 -10.43 -5.05 -25.82
CA SER A 342 -10.95 -5.56 -24.53
C SER A 342 -10.28 -5.03 -23.26
N LYS A 343 -9.14 -4.34 -23.38
CA LYS A 343 -8.34 -3.84 -22.24
C LYS A 343 -8.05 -2.33 -22.31
N SER A 344 -8.73 -1.62 -23.20
CA SER A 344 -8.62 -0.18 -23.36
C SER A 344 -9.98 0.44 -23.68
N ASN A 345 -10.17 1.71 -23.27
CA ASN A 345 -11.37 2.50 -23.53
C ASN A 345 -10.93 3.88 -24.01
N LYS A 346 -11.12 4.15 -25.32
CA LYS A 346 -10.69 5.39 -25.96
C LYS A 346 -11.42 6.59 -25.38
N ARG A 347 -12.74 6.52 -25.19
CA ARG A 347 -13.55 7.61 -24.64
C ARG A 347 -13.14 7.98 -23.23
N GLU A 348 -12.87 6.99 -22.36
CA GLU A 348 -12.31 7.28 -21.04
C GLU A 348 -10.93 7.92 -21.15
N ALA A 349 -10.05 7.47 -22.06
CA ALA A 349 -8.73 8.07 -22.24
C ALA A 349 -8.81 9.53 -22.67
N GLU A 350 -9.72 9.87 -23.62
CA GLU A 350 -9.99 11.23 -24.05
C GLU A 350 -10.58 12.09 -22.93
N THR A 351 -11.47 11.52 -22.10
CA THR A 351 -12.05 12.18 -20.92
C THR A 351 -10.98 12.47 -19.88
N VAL A 352 -10.10 11.51 -19.59
CA VAL A 352 -8.95 11.70 -18.68
C VAL A 352 -8.03 12.81 -19.21
N ALA A 353 -7.71 12.81 -20.51
CA ALA A 353 -6.88 13.86 -21.10
C ALA A 353 -7.56 15.24 -21.05
N ARG A 354 -8.88 15.32 -21.28
CA ARG A 354 -9.65 16.54 -21.09
C ARG A 354 -9.60 17.02 -19.65
N LEU A 355 -9.73 16.11 -18.68
CA LEU A 355 -9.67 16.44 -17.25
C LEU A 355 -8.30 17.01 -16.85
N VAL A 356 -7.21 16.36 -17.30
CA VAL A 356 -5.84 16.86 -17.06
C VAL A 356 -5.66 18.25 -17.67
N HIS A 357 -6.11 18.47 -18.91
CA HIS A 357 -6.05 19.77 -19.57
C HIS A 357 -6.78 20.85 -18.73
N THR A 358 -8.01 20.56 -18.34
CA THR A 358 -8.82 21.50 -17.54
C THR A 358 -8.16 21.82 -16.20
N LEU A 359 -7.59 20.83 -15.53
CA LEU A 359 -6.85 21.05 -14.27
C LEU A 359 -5.63 21.97 -14.49
N CYS A 360 -4.88 21.78 -15.59
CA CYS A 360 -3.76 22.67 -15.93
C CYS A 360 -4.25 24.11 -16.20
N GLN A 361 -5.35 24.29 -16.92
CA GLN A 361 -5.94 25.63 -17.18
C GLN A 361 -6.43 26.28 -15.89
N LEU A 362 -7.10 25.53 -15.01
CA LEU A 362 -7.60 26.02 -13.71
C LEU A 362 -6.45 26.53 -12.82
N HIS A 363 -5.34 25.80 -12.73
CA HIS A 363 -4.17 26.21 -11.97
C HIS A 363 -3.51 27.46 -12.58
N SER A 364 -3.33 27.47 -13.92
CA SER A 364 -2.76 28.60 -14.63
C SER A 364 -3.56 29.88 -14.42
N ARG A 365 -4.91 29.82 -14.59
CA ARG A 365 -5.77 30.98 -14.40
C ARG A 365 -5.85 31.49 -12.97
N SER A 366 -5.56 30.62 -12.01
CA SER A 366 -5.57 30.95 -10.56
C SER A 366 -4.20 31.40 -10.06
N GLY A 367 -3.17 31.41 -10.91
CA GLY A 367 -1.80 31.76 -10.51
C GLY A 367 -1.18 30.78 -9.50
N ILE A 368 -1.74 29.57 -9.39
CA ILE A 368 -1.25 28.55 -8.45
C ILE A 368 -0.18 27.71 -9.15
N PRO A 369 1.05 27.63 -8.61
CA PRO A 369 2.11 26.80 -9.18
C PRO A 369 1.66 25.35 -9.33
N PHE A 370 1.78 24.79 -10.54
CA PHE A 370 1.34 23.46 -10.85
C PHE A 370 2.29 22.70 -11.76
N SER A 371 2.63 21.50 -11.35
CA SER A 371 3.43 20.57 -12.14
C SER A 371 2.62 19.28 -12.28
N PRO A 372 2.01 19.01 -13.44
CA PRO A 372 1.18 17.82 -13.67
C PRO A 372 1.89 16.52 -13.28
N CYS A 373 3.16 16.36 -13.64
CA CYS A 373 3.94 15.16 -13.33
C CYS A 373 4.15 14.90 -11.84
N LYS A 374 4.15 15.97 -11.00
CA LYS A 374 4.33 15.84 -9.54
C LYS A 374 2.99 15.72 -8.81
N GLN A 375 1.96 16.40 -9.29
CA GLN A 375 0.70 16.57 -8.56
C GLN A 375 -0.43 15.68 -9.05
N ILE A 376 -0.42 15.23 -10.33
CA ILE A 376 -1.41 14.30 -10.87
C ILE A 376 -0.86 12.88 -10.88
N GLY A 377 -1.75 11.94 -10.52
CA GLY A 377 -1.55 10.53 -10.71
C GLY A 377 -2.75 9.91 -11.42
N ILE A 378 -2.50 9.02 -12.36
CA ILE A 378 -3.56 8.33 -13.10
C ILE A 378 -3.45 6.85 -12.81
N ILE A 379 -4.54 6.27 -12.32
CA ILE A 379 -4.63 4.86 -11.97
C ILE A 379 -5.54 4.16 -12.98
N VAL A 380 -5.11 2.99 -13.45
CA VAL A 380 -5.85 2.16 -14.41
C VAL A 380 -5.79 0.68 -14.03
N PRO A 381 -6.78 -0.15 -14.38
CA PRO A 381 -6.71 -1.59 -14.14
C PRO A 381 -5.88 -2.34 -15.20
N PHE A 382 -5.69 -1.74 -16.39
CA PHE A 382 -5.07 -2.42 -17.54
C PHE A 382 -3.91 -1.62 -18.13
N ARG A 383 -2.79 -2.29 -18.40
CA ARG A 383 -1.62 -1.66 -19.04
C ARG A 383 -1.91 -1.08 -20.43
N ALA A 384 -2.83 -1.68 -21.18
CA ALA A 384 -3.23 -1.15 -22.50
C ALA A 384 -3.85 0.25 -22.40
N GLN A 385 -4.58 0.54 -21.31
CA GLN A 385 -5.15 1.86 -21.06
C GLN A 385 -4.08 2.93 -20.82
N ILE A 386 -2.92 2.56 -20.26
CA ILE A 386 -1.79 3.48 -20.06
C ILE A 386 -1.36 4.08 -21.41
N ALA A 387 -1.16 3.23 -22.44
CA ALA A 387 -0.75 3.69 -23.76
C ALA A 387 -1.82 4.57 -24.41
N MET A 388 -3.10 4.23 -24.24
CA MET A 388 -4.22 4.99 -24.77
C MET A 388 -4.31 6.38 -24.14
N ILE A 389 -4.17 6.48 -22.80
CA ILE A 389 -4.18 7.77 -22.09
C ILE A 389 -2.96 8.60 -22.48
N ARG A 390 -1.76 8.01 -22.58
CA ARG A 390 -0.56 8.74 -23.03
C ARG A 390 -0.75 9.33 -24.43
N LYS A 391 -1.34 8.56 -25.35
CA LYS A 391 -1.67 9.05 -26.70
C LYS A 391 -2.65 10.22 -26.65
N ALA A 392 -3.74 10.11 -25.89
CA ALA A 392 -4.74 11.16 -25.75
C ALA A 392 -4.17 12.45 -25.10
N LEU A 393 -3.25 12.32 -24.15
CA LEU A 393 -2.54 13.45 -23.56
C LEU A 393 -1.62 14.15 -24.58
N ALA A 394 -0.87 13.37 -25.37
CA ALA A 394 0.02 13.90 -26.40
C ALA A 394 -0.76 14.65 -27.50
N GLU A 395 -1.90 14.12 -27.93
CA GLU A 395 -2.78 14.76 -28.93
C GLU A 395 -3.33 16.12 -28.48
N ARG A 396 -3.40 16.36 -27.16
CA ARG A 396 -3.83 17.65 -26.60
C ARG A 396 -2.70 18.66 -26.40
N HIS A 397 -1.45 18.28 -26.71
CA HIS A 397 -0.27 19.13 -26.57
C HIS A 397 -0.12 19.82 -25.19
N ILE A 398 -0.49 19.11 -24.12
CA ILE A 398 -0.39 19.65 -22.76
C ILE A 398 1.08 19.60 -22.30
N PRO A 399 1.70 20.72 -21.88
CA PRO A 399 3.06 20.71 -21.37
C PRO A 399 3.22 19.82 -20.14
N ASP A 400 4.41 19.25 -19.95
CA ASP A 400 4.82 18.48 -18.77
C ASP A 400 3.95 17.25 -18.42
N THR A 401 3.24 16.69 -19.40
CA THR A 401 2.40 15.51 -19.18
C THR A 401 3.09 14.18 -19.48
N ALA A 402 4.23 14.21 -20.18
CA ALA A 402 4.99 13.00 -20.52
C ALA A 402 5.39 12.19 -19.29
N ASP A 403 5.75 12.89 -18.21
CA ASP A 403 6.22 12.32 -16.96
C ASP A 403 5.12 12.10 -15.90
N ILE A 404 3.84 12.34 -16.24
CA ILE A 404 2.74 11.97 -15.34
C ILE A 404 2.80 10.47 -15.08
N THR A 405 2.77 10.11 -13.80
CA THR A 405 2.71 8.70 -13.40
C THR A 405 1.34 8.12 -13.77
N ILE A 406 1.32 7.22 -14.76
CA ILE A 406 0.15 6.44 -15.15
C ILE A 406 0.51 4.98 -14.92
N ASP A 407 -0.15 4.31 -13.98
CA ASP A 407 0.16 2.91 -13.67
C ASP A 407 -1.04 2.17 -13.08
N THR A 408 -0.88 0.87 -12.85
CA THR A 408 -1.91 0.05 -12.21
C THR A 408 -1.98 0.31 -10.70
N VAL A 409 -3.12 -0.08 -10.10
CA VAL A 409 -3.36 0.10 -8.66
C VAL A 409 -2.23 -0.52 -7.82
N GLU A 410 -1.75 -1.70 -8.22
CA GLU A 410 -0.71 -2.45 -7.53
C GLU A 410 0.61 -1.67 -7.48
N ARG A 411 0.98 -1.00 -8.58
CA ARG A 411 2.22 -0.21 -8.65
C ARG A 411 2.07 1.17 -8.01
N TYR A 412 0.84 1.63 -7.83
CA TYR A 412 0.55 2.88 -7.12
C TYR A 412 0.63 2.74 -5.60
N GLN A 413 0.65 1.52 -5.07
CA GLN A 413 0.78 1.29 -3.63
C GLN A 413 2.06 1.94 -3.08
N GLY A 414 1.99 2.56 -1.89
CA GLY A 414 3.07 3.38 -1.31
C GLY A 414 3.19 4.80 -1.88
N SER A 415 2.58 5.09 -3.05
CA SER A 415 2.60 6.43 -3.66
C SER A 415 1.43 7.30 -3.20
N GLN A 416 1.53 8.61 -3.44
CA GLN A 416 0.43 9.57 -3.25
C GLN A 416 0.59 10.75 -4.21
N ARG A 417 -0.52 11.40 -4.55
CA ARG A 417 -0.55 12.64 -5.35
C ARG A 417 -1.61 13.58 -4.81
N ASP A 418 -1.50 14.86 -5.15
CA ASP A 418 -2.53 15.83 -4.79
C ASP A 418 -3.85 15.49 -5.47
N ILE A 419 -3.79 15.10 -6.74
CA ILE A 419 -4.95 14.75 -7.55
C ILE A 419 -4.76 13.32 -8.08
N ILE A 420 -5.74 12.47 -7.87
CA ILE A 420 -5.82 11.12 -8.46
C ILE A 420 -6.97 11.05 -9.43
N ILE A 421 -6.69 10.52 -10.62
CA ILE A 421 -7.68 10.18 -11.63
C ILE A 421 -7.69 8.67 -11.79
N PHE A 422 -8.82 8.04 -11.50
CA PHE A 422 -8.99 6.59 -11.63
C PHE A 422 -9.87 6.29 -12.85
N SER A 423 -9.26 5.81 -13.95
CA SER A 423 -9.98 5.34 -15.13
C SER A 423 -10.29 3.86 -14.98
N THR A 424 -11.56 3.51 -14.80
CA THR A 424 -11.98 2.13 -14.57
C THR A 424 -11.89 1.25 -15.81
N THR A 425 -11.91 1.86 -17.00
CA THR A 425 -11.72 1.20 -18.30
C THR A 425 -12.81 0.16 -18.65
N VAL A 426 -13.79 -0.06 -17.77
CA VAL A 426 -14.81 -1.11 -17.92
C VAL A 426 -15.82 -0.74 -18.99
N SER A 427 -15.88 -1.54 -20.05
CA SER A 427 -16.87 -1.46 -21.12
C SER A 427 -17.72 -2.73 -21.28
N ARG A 428 -17.38 -3.80 -20.54
CA ARG A 428 -18.06 -5.11 -20.60
C ARG A 428 -18.17 -5.73 -19.19
N PRO A 429 -19.25 -6.49 -18.89
CA PRO A 429 -19.48 -7.07 -17.56
C PRO A 429 -18.33 -7.93 -17.02
N TYR A 430 -17.71 -8.76 -17.86
CA TYR A 430 -16.62 -9.65 -17.41
C TYR A 430 -15.37 -8.89 -16.91
N GLN A 431 -15.18 -7.63 -17.33
CA GLN A 431 -14.04 -6.82 -16.88
C GLN A 431 -14.18 -6.37 -15.43
N LEU A 432 -15.39 -6.42 -14.86
CA LEU A 432 -15.61 -6.13 -13.45
C LEU A 432 -14.83 -7.06 -12.54
N SER A 433 -14.67 -8.34 -12.90
CA SER A 433 -13.89 -9.30 -12.11
C SER A 433 -12.39 -9.00 -12.10
N ILE A 434 -11.88 -8.20 -13.04
CA ILE A 434 -10.48 -7.76 -13.07
C ILE A 434 -10.34 -6.42 -12.32
N LEU A 435 -11.32 -5.53 -12.49
CA LEU A 435 -11.35 -4.24 -11.80
C LEU A 435 -11.50 -4.44 -10.29
N SER A 436 -12.37 -5.36 -9.88
CA SER A 436 -12.75 -5.58 -8.48
C SER A 436 -12.49 -7.01 -8.06
N GLU A 437 -11.86 -7.18 -6.91
CA GLU A 437 -11.69 -8.46 -6.24
C GLU A 437 -12.27 -8.34 -4.82
N PRO A 438 -13.62 -8.52 -4.69
CA PRO A 438 -14.29 -8.34 -3.42
C PRO A 438 -13.87 -9.41 -2.41
N ILE A 439 -13.70 -8.99 -1.18
CA ILE A 439 -13.41 -9.88 -0.05
C ILE A 439 -14.33 -9.57 1.12
N MET A 440 -14.63 -10.62 1.90
CA MET A 440 -15.32 -10.47 3.19
C MET A 440 -14.29 -10.20 4.29
N THR A 441 -14.41 -9.08 4.97
CA THR A 441 -13.60 -8.75 6.16
C THR A 441 -14.44 -7.98 7.17
N ASP A 442 -14.31 -8.29 8.44
CA ASP A 442 -15.08 -7.68 9.54
C ASP A 442 -16.61 -7.70 9.31
N GLY A 443 -17.12 -8.76 8.65
CA GLY A 443 -18.56 -8.92 8.34
C GLY A 443 -19.06 -8.07 7.17
N ARG A 444 -18.19 -7.42 6.41
CA ARG A 444 -18.54 -6.58 5.27
C ARG A 444 -17.75 -6.99 4.01
N GLU A 445 -18.42 -6.88 2.86
CA GLU A 445 -17.74 -7.00 1.57
C GLU A 445 -17.03 -5.68 1.25
N ILE A 446 -15.73 -5.74 0.96
CA ILE A 446 -14.92 -4.59 0.57
C ILE A 446 -14.12 -4.88 -0.71
N ASP A 447 -13.77 -3.84 -1.44
CA ASP A 447 -12.83 -3.90 -2.55
C ASP A 447 -11.51 -3.22 -2.18
N ARG A 448 -10.43 -4.01 -2.11
CA ARG A 448 -9.10 -3.52 -1.74
C ARG A 448 -8.49 -2.60 -2.79
N LYS A 449 -8.78 -2.82 -4.09
CA LYS A 449 -8.26 -1.98 -5.18
C LYS A 449 -8.87 -0.59 -5.15
N LEU A 450 -10.20 -0.50 -4.94
CA LEU A 450 -10.88 0.78 -4.77
C LEU A 450 -10.37 1.53 -3.54
N ASN A 451 -10.18 0.85 -2.41
CA ASN A 451 -9.60 1.44 -1.20
C ASN A 451 -8.22 2.04 -1.50
N VAL A 452 -7.34 1.28 -2.17
CA VAL A 452 -6.01 1.78 -2.51
C VAL A 452 -6.11 2.96 -3.47
N ALA A 453 -6.93 2.92 -4.51
CA ALA A 453 -7.07 4.02 -5.47
C ALA A 453 -7.50 5.32 -4.79
N LEU A 454 -8.57 5.27 -3.97
CA LEU A 454 -9.09 6.42 -3.21
C LEU A 454 -8.04 7.01 -2.28
N THR A 455 -7.33 6.15 -1.55
CA THR A 455 -6.38 6.56 -0.51
C THR A 455 -5.06 7.08 -1.04
N ARG A 456 -4.85 7.12 -2.37
CA ARG A 456 -3.70 7.78 -3.01
C ARG A 456 -3.90 9.28 -3.15
N ALA A 457 -5.15 9.77 -3.13
CA ALA A 457 -5.49 11.17 -3.29
C ALA A 457 -5.28 11.96 -1.99
N ARG A 458 -4.62 13.11 -2.10
CA ARG A 458 -4.48 14.05 -0.98
C ARG A 458 -5.57 15.12 -1.01
N LYS A 459 -5.82 15.73 -2.17
CA LYS A 459 -6.69 16.91 -2.33
C LYS A 459 -7.92 16.66 -3.19
N GLN A 460 -7.78 15.94 -4.31
CA GLN A 460 -8.91 15.65 -5.20
C GLN A 460 -8.84 14.22 -5.75
N PHE A 461 -10.02 13.64 -5.96
CA PHE A 461 -10.19 12.31 -6.54
C PHE A 461 -11.26 12.35 -7.63
N PHE A 462 -10.91 11.91 -8.82
CA PHE A 462 -11.83 11.77 -9.95
C PHE A 462 -11.86 10.31 -10.42
N MET A 463 -13.05 9.75 -10.57
CA MET A 463 -13.23 8.43 -11.19
C MET A 463 -13.97 8.60 -12.52
N THR A 464 -13.50 7.90 -13.55
CA THR A 464 -14.19 7.83 -14.87
C THR A 464 -14.61 6.40 -15.16
N GLY A 465 -15.75 6.19 -15.82
CA GLY A 465 -16.20 4.86 -16.17
C GLY A 465 -17.65 4.77 -16.59
N ASN A 466 -18.10 3.54 -16.87
CA ASN A 466 -19.49 3.25 -17.20
C ASN A 466 -20.31 3.06 -15.90
N GLU A 467 -21.19 4.02 -15.59
CA GLU A 467 -22.00 4.02 -14.36
C GLU A 467 -22.84 2.73 -14.23
N THR A 468 -23.51 2.32 -15.30
CA THR A 468 -24.39 1.15 -15.31
C THR A 468 -23.63 -0.14 -14.97
N LEU A 469 -22.46 -0.33 -15.57
CA LEU A 469 -21.64 -1.50 -15.30
C LEU A 469 -21.06 -1.50 -13.88
N LEU A 470 -20.54 -0.34 -13.43
CA LEU A 470 -19.95 -0.21 -12.11
C LEU A 470 -20.94 -0.48 -10.98
N ARG A 471 -22.21 -0.10 -11.16
CA ARG A 471 -23.29 -0.38 -10.18
C ARG A 471 -23.57 -1.87 -9.96
N ASN A 472 -23.09 -2.75 -10.83
CA ASN A 472 -23.17 -4.22 -10.63
C ASN A 472 -22.13 -4.74 -9.62
N CYS A 473 -21.18 -3.91 -9.20
CA CYS A 473 -20.20 -4.24 -8.16
C CYS A 473 -20.56 -3.48 -6.87
N THR A 474 -20.69 -4.19 -5.75
CA THR A 474 -21.14 -3.63 -4.47
C THR A 474 -20.31 -2.42 -4.03
N ALA A 475 -18.99 -2.54 -4.01
CA ALA A 475 -18.11 -1.45 -3.55
C ALA A 475 -18.21 -0.19 -4.42
N TYR A 476 -18.32 -0.36 -5.76
CA TYR A 476 -18.47 0.79 -6.68
C TYR A 476 -19.87 1.39 -6.63
N ARG A 477 -20.92 0.58 -6.43
CA ARG A 477 -22.27 1.07 -6.19
C ARG A 477 -22.34 1.89 -4.92
N GLU A 478 -21.77 1.42 -3.81
CA GLU A 478 -21.70 2.16 -2.54
C GLU A 478 -20.94 3.48 -2.71
N PHE A 479 -19.87 3.51 -3.51
CA PHE A 479 -19.15 4.73 -3.83
C PHE A 479 -20.01 5.72 -4.62
N LEU A 480 -20.70 5.26 -5.65
CA LEU A 480 -21.58 6.09 -6.48
C LEU A 480 -22.79 6.61 -5.69
N ASP A 481 -23.34 5.81 -4.77
CA ASP A 481 -24.44 6.20 -3.91
C ASP A 481 -24.04 7.17 -2.79
N PHE A 482 -22.75 7.17 -2.42
CA PHE A 482 -22.19 8.13 -1.48
C PHE A 482 -22.05 9.54 -2.09
N LEU A 483 -21.82 9.63 -3.40
CA LEU A 483 -21.66 10.90 -4.09
C LEU A 483 -23.00 11.63 -4.23
N SER A 484 -23.02 12.95 -4.04
CA SER A 484 -24.17 13.79 -4.37
C SER A 484 -24.40 13.86 -5.88
N LYS A 485 -25.58 14.32 -6.28
CA LYS A 485 -25.90 14.48 -7.72
C LYS A 485 -24.95 15.45 -8.43
N GLU A 486 -24.49 16.47 -7.71
CA GLU A 486 -23.58 17.50 -8.21
C GLU A 486 -22.13 16.95 -8.39
N GLN A 487 -21.83 15.83 -7.77
CA GLN A 487 -20.53 15.14 -7.88
C GLN A 487 -20.51 14.08 -8.99
N ILE A 488 -21.61 13.90 -9.69
CA ILE A 488 -21.73 12.97 -10.82
C ILE A 488 -22.01 13.75 -12.11
N LEU A 489 -21.07 13.69 -13.05
CA LEU A 489 -21.24 14.27 -14.39
C LEU A 489 -21.44 13.14 -15.41
N ARG A 490 -22.52 13.23 -16.19
CA ARG A 490 -22.82 12.30 -17.30
C ARG A 490 -22.52 12.99 -18.62
N LEU A 491 -21.63 12.35 -19.43
CA LEU A 491 -21.20 12.82 -20.75
C LEU A 491 -21.99 12.11 -21.84
#